data_ad0dc19803d428aca6db60ab15643591
#
_entry.id   ad0dc19803d428aca6db60ab15643591
#
_cell.length_a   1.000
_cell.length_b   1.000
_cell.length_c   1.000
_cell.angle_alpha   90.00
_cell.angle_beta   90.00
_cell.angle_gamma   90.00
#
_symmetry.space_group_name_H-M   'P 1'
#
loop_
_entity.id
_entity.type
_entity.pdbx_description
1 polymer ?
#
loop_
_entity_poly.entity_id
_entity_poly.type
_entity_poly.pdbx_seq_one_letter_code
_entity_poly.pdbx_strand_id
1 'polypeptide(L)'
;MELFYRPGEAVLGDVIPFYDAGEFKPFYLKNTRGHAGPDCEEGWHRLSTKDHLHFTEFPAHIRGGTGSVLKVGELYHMFYCTFEDNPRRQFIRHATSRDLERWETADEVLPADGKIYDPAEWRDPFVFWNEGEQKWWMLIATAVLGKTERRACVGLCVSDDLRRWAYREPFYAPMAAAGACECPDLFRMGEWYYLVFSNYCDRFQTLYRMSRSLRGPWLAPERDTLDSRAYYAAKTGTDGSRRYIYGWNPTKELPKKTFNPGNRISRDCCSWDWGGNLVVHELLQNPDGTLRVVPEAHVDAALQTRRPVDVTPVLGGCEASPHAVRLRADCGFGGVLLDRVPALCKLEGEVRFKPGTRRFGIALQVDEQYDTGYYLYLEPGRNRLEYVSGIRFGGRTARAARCSPMRWSWSARLRWRPTVSTRSRSLCRIRCWWSTSAARSR
;
A
#
# COMPACT_ATOMS: atom_id res chain seq x y z
N MET A 1 -3.70 -10.00 17.77
CA MET A 1 -4.27 -9.79 16.41
C MET A 1 -4.09 -8.33 16.03
N GLU A 2 -3.38 -8.09 14.96
CA GLU A 2 -3.12 -6.74 14.42
C GLU A 2 -3.59 -6.69 12.98
N LEU A 3 -4.68 -5.99 12.73
CA LEU A 3 -5.24 -5.86 11.38
C LEU A 3 -4.29 -5.13 10.42
N PHE A 4 -3.50 -4.22 10.97
CA PHE A 4 -2.52 -3.42 10.25
C PHE A 4 -1.25 -3.32 11.11
N TYR A 5 -0.33 -4.26 10.89
CA TYR A 5 0.88 -4.32 11.68
C TYR A 5 1.69 -3.02 11.62
N ARG A 6 2.21 -2.63 12.78
CA ARG A 6 3.12 -1.52 12.92
C ARG A 6 4.19 -1.85 13.97
N PRO A 7 5.47 -1.60 13.69
CA PRO A 7 6.54 -1.90 14.63
C PRO A 7 6.63 -0.85 15.76
N GLY A 8 5.87 -1.04 16.84
CA GLY A 8 5.91 -0.16 18.02
C GLY A 8 5.77 1.33 17.71
N GLU A 9 6.73 2.15 18.14
CA GLU A 9 6.78 3.60 17.88
C GLU A 9 7.39 3.95 16.50
N ALA A 10 7.82 2.95 15.73
CA ALA A 10 8.36 3.13 14.39
C ALA A 10 7.28 3.00 13.31
N VAL A 11 7.67 3.16 12.07
CA VAL A 11 6.87 2.85 10.89
C VAL A 11 7.60 1.82 10.04
N LEU A 12 6.85 1.12 9.22
CA LEU A 12 7.40 0.23 8.21
C LEU A 12 7.20 0.80 6.80
N GLY A 13 8.12 0.50 5.93
CA GLY A 13 8.02 0.80 4.50
C GLY A 13 8.63 -0.30 3.65
N ASP A 14 8.38 -0.22 2.37
CA ASP A 14 9.02 -1.00 1.31
C ASP A 14 9.09 -2.51 1.62
N VAL A 15 7.93 -3.12 1.74
CA VAL A 15 7.80 -4.52 2.14
C VAL A 15 8.22 -5.45 1.01
N ILE A 16 9.10 -6.40 1.32
CA ILE A 16 9.52 -7.48 0.43
C ILE A 16 8.86 -8.77 0.92
N PRO A 17 7.81 -9.26 0.27
CA PRO A 17 7.19 -10.53 0.62
C PRO A 17 8.12 -11.69 0.28
N PHE A 18 8.25 -12.63 1.20
CA PHE A 18 8.97 -13.87 0.99
C PHE A 18 8.21 -15.01 1.67
N TYR A 19 8.10 -16.15 1.03
CA TYR A 19 7.44 -17.34 1.57
C TYR A 19 8.43 -18.50 1.57
N ASP A 20 8.60 -19.13 2.71
CA ASP A 20 9.47 -20.28 2.88
C ASP A 20 9.04 -21.11 4.09
N ALA A 21 9.15 -22.43 3.97
CA ALA A 21 8.86 -23.39 5.04
C ALA A 21 7.45 -23.24 5.67
N GLY A 22 6.43 -22.94 4.84
CA GLY A 22 5.04 -22.86 5.29
C GLY A 22 4.65 -21.55 5.96
N GLU A 23 5.51 -20.53 5.91
CA GLU A 23 5.26 -19.21 6.52
C GLU A 23 5.60 -18.07 5.57
N PHE A 24 4.86 -16.98 5.66
CA PHE A 24 5.27 -15.70 5.07
C PHE A 24 6.30 -15.03 5.98
N LYS A 25 7.39 -14.60 5.38
CA LYS A 25 8.52 -13.94 6.02
C LYS A 25 8.79 -12.59 5.35
N PRO A 26 7.83 -11.64 5.39
CA PRO A 26 8.03 -10.35 4.74
C PRO A 26 9.15 -9.57 5.42
N PHE A 27 10.09 -9.09 4.62
CA PHE A 27 11.09 -8.11 5.05
C PHE A 27 10.54 -6.70 4.84
N TYR A 28 11.00 -5.76 5.64
CA TYR A 28 10.59 -4.36 5.54
C TYR A 28 11.65 -3.41 6.09
N LEU A 29 11.61 -2.17 5.66
CA LEU A 29 12.44 -1.11 6.22
C LEU A 29 11.74 -0.50 7.43
N LYS A 30 12.39 -0.57 8.59
CA LYS A 30 11.96 0.08 9.83
C LYS A 30 12.55 1.47 9.92
N ASN A 31 11.70 2.46 10.22
CA ASN A 31 12.12 3.84 10.43
C ASN A 31 11.51 4.37 11.71
N THR A 32 12.35 4.78 12.62
CA THR A 32 11.94 5.27 13.94
C THR A 32 11.50 6.73 13.93
N ARG A 33 11.66 7.43 12.81
CA ARG A 33 11.40 8.88 12.70
C ARG A 33 12.10 9.70 13.79
N GLY A 34 13.28 9.25 14.22
CA GLY A 34 14.08 9.89 15.25
C GLY A 34 13.58 9.65 16.68
N HIS A 35 12.67 8.71 16.91
CA HIS A 35 12.39 8.21 18.25
C HIS A 35 13.58 7.38 18.74
N ALA A 36 13.96 7.59 20.01
CA ALA A 36 15.01 6.82 20.68
C ALA A 36 14.39 5.83 21.65
N GLY A 37 14.94 4.64 21.74
CA GLY A 37 14.50 3.59 22.65
C GLY A 37 15.20 2.26 22.36
N PRO A 38 15.06 1.26 23.21
CA PRO A 38 15.70 -0.04 23.05
C PRO A 38 15.26 -0.79 21.78
N ASP A 39 14.06 -0.52 21.30
CA ASP A 39 13.50 -1.16 20.09
C ASP A 39 13.60 -0.27 18.85
N CYS A 40 14.45 0.75 18.88
CA CYS A 40 14.60 1.76 17.84
C CYS A 40 15.75 1.47 16.86
N GLU A 41 16.00 0.23 16.54
CA GLU A 41 16.95 -0.13 15.48
C GLU A 41 16.33 0.10 14.12
N GLU A 42 16.98 0.93 13.29
CA GLU A 42 16.58 1.20 11.91
C GLU A 42 17.23 0.24 10.93
N GLY A 43 16.58 0.00 9.81
CA GLY A 43 17.08 -0.85 8.73
C GLY A 43 16.11 -1.98 8.39
N TRP A 44 16.64 -3.02 7.79
CA TRP A 44 15.88 -4.21 7.44
C TRP A 44 15.47 -4.99 8.68
N HIS A 45 14.19 -5.31 8.74
CA HIS A 45 13.58 -6.22 9.70
C HIS A 45 12.79 -7.27 8.94
N ARG A 46 12.51 -8.39 9.58
CA ARG A 46 11.72 -9.48 9.05
C ARG A 46 10.55 -9.79 9.98
N LEU A 47 9.40 -10.00 9.40
CA LEU A 47 8.26 -10.60 10.10
C LEU A 47 8.18 -12.10 9.79
N SER A 48 7.48 -12.82 10.65
CA SER A 48 6.98 -14.16 10.37
C SER A 48 5.50 -14.21 10.69
N THR A 49 4.71 -14.80 9.78
CA THR A 49 3.26 -14.95 9.94
C THR A 49 2.73 -16.12 9.11
N LYS A 50 1.68 -16.78 9.63
CA LYS A 50 0.92 -17.81 8.92
C LYS A 50 -0.46 -17.33 8.47
N ASP A 51 -0.92 -16.20 9.03
CA ASP A 51 -2.32 -15.77 8.91
C ASP A 51 -2.47 -14.25 8.67
N HIS A 52 -1.37 -13.52 8.52
CA HIS A 52 -1.36 -12.06 8.35
C HIS A 52 -2.07 -11.25 9.46
N LEU A 53 -2.29 -11.89 10.63
CA LEU A 53 -2.90 -11.28 11.81
C LEU A 53 -2.00 -11.34 13.04
N HIS A 54 -1.16 -12.37 13.09
CA HIS A 54 -0.20 -12.57 14.16
C HIS A 54 1.20 -12.54 13.57
N PHE A 55 1.98 -11.59 14.04
CA PHE A 55 3.32 -11.33 13.53
C PHE A 55 4.35 -11.48 14.65
N THR A 56 5.47 -12.10 14.30
CA THR A 56 6.69 -12.09 15.11
C THR A 56 7.75 -11.31 14.35
N GLU A 57 8.38 -10.34 15.00
CA GLU A 57 9.42 -9.49 14.41
C GLU A 57 10.81 -10.03 14.73
N PHE A 58 11.69 -9.96 13.74
CA PHE A 58 13.10 -10.30 13.83
C PHE A 58 13.94 -9.20 13.19
N PRO A 59 15.03 -8.73 13.81
CA PRO A 59 15.97 -7.82 13.17
C PRO A 59 16.69 -8.52 12.03
N ALA A 60 17.01 -7.80 10.95
CA ALA A 60 17.73 -8.36 9.81
C ALA A 60 19.18 -7.86 9.69
N HIS A 61 19.61 -6.93 10.54
CA HIS A 61 20.98 -6.41 10.64
C HIS A 61 21.59 -5.87 9.32
N ILE A 62 20.75 -5.58 8.33
CA ILE A 62 21.13 -4.96 7.07
C ILE A 62 20.61 -3.54 7.02
N ARG A 63 21.46 -2.60 6.58
CA ARG A 63 21.08 -1.21 6.32
C ARG A 63 21.13 -0.92 4.83
N GLY A 64 20.11 -0.28 4.32
CA GLY A 64 19.99 0.09 2.91
C GLY A 64 18.56 0.44 2.54
N GLY A 65 18.33 0.68 1.26
CA GLY A 65 17.01 0.86 0.70
C GLY A 65 16.40 -0.49 0.28
N THR A 66 15.29 -0.43 -0.43
CA THR A 66 14.50 -1.61 -0.76
C THR A 66 15.17 -2.56 -1.76
N GLY A 67 14.58 -3.74 -1.96
CA GLY A 67 15.14 -4.77 -2.81
C GLY A 67 14.26 -5.99 -2.97
N SER A 68 14.88 -7.17 -3.03
CA SER A 68 14.21 -8.47 -3.11
C SER A 68 14.98 -9.57 -2.40
N VAL A 69 14.27 -10.60 -1.96
CA VAL A 69 14.81 -11.81 -1.35
C VAL A 69 14.38 -13.02 -2.18
N LEU A 70 15.31 -13.93 -2.43
CA LEU A 70 15.04 -15.20 -3.10
C LEU A 70 15.87 -16.32 -2.49
N LYS A 71 15.47 -17.56 -2.71
CA LYS A 71 16.20 -18.76 -2.28
C LYS A 71 16.69 -19.54 -3.48
N VAL A 72 17.97 -19.89 -3.48
CA VAL A 72 18.59 -20.74 -4.53
C VAL A 72 19.33 -21.87 -3.84
N GLY A 73 18.83 -23.09 -4.01
CA GLY A 73 19.30 -24.21 -3.21
C GLY A 73 19.07 -23.97 -1.72
N GLU A 74 20.14 -24.07 -0.92
CA GLU A 74 20.11 -23.84 0.51
C GLU A 74 20.50 -22.40 0.93
N LEU A 75 20.69 -21.51 -0.03
CA LEU A 75 21.18 -20.17 0.21
C LEU A 75 20.09 -19.14 -0.10
N TYR A 76 19.88 -18.23 0.83
CA TYR A 76 19.06 -17.05 0.63
C TYR A 76 19.92 -15.92 0.09
N HIS A 77 19.37 -15.18 -0.86
CA HIS A 77 20.00 -14.03 -1.50
C HIS A 77 19.11 -12.81 -1.27
N MET A 78 19.73 -11.73 -0.82
CA MET A 78 19.08 -10.42 -0.72
C MET A 78 19.80 -9.44 -1.63
N PHE A 79 19.05 -8.83 -2.54
CA PHE A 79 19.51 -7.71 -3.34
C PHE A 79 18.84 -6.45 -2.84
N TYR A 80 19.61 -5.42 -2.53
CA TYR A 80 19.12 -4.17 -1.97
C TYR A 80 19.95 -2.98 -2.44
N CYS A 81 19.48 -1.75 -2.26
CA CYS A 81 20.22 -0.59 -2.68
C CYS A 81 20.88 0.16 -1.52
N THR A 82 21.97 0.84 -1.84
CA THR A 82 22.67 1.81 -0.97
C THR A 82 22.86 3.13 -1.69
N PHE A 83 23.07 4.19 -0.91
CA PHE A 83 23.09 5.56 -1.40
C PHE A 83 24.38 6.27 -1.03
N GLU A 84 24.86 7.11 -1.95
CA GLU A 84 25.88 8.14 -1.72
C GLU A 84 25.28 9.49 -2.10
N ASP A 85 25.48 10.50 -1.25
CA ASP A 85 24.81 11.79 -1.41
C ASP A 85 25.64 12.81 -2.20
N ASN A 86 26.95 12.67 -2.23
CA ASN A 86 27.82 13.66 -2.88
C ASN A 86 28.96 13.03 -3.68
N PRO A 87 28.83 12.88 -5.00
CA PRO A 87 27.63 13.10 -5.82
C PRO A 87 26.55 12.05 -5.51
N ARG A 88 25.29 12.41 -5.75
CA ARG A 88 24.19 11.44 -5.57
C ARG A 88 24.36 10.26 -6.50
N ARG A 89 24.54 9.08 -5.93
CA ARG A 89 24.64 7.80 -6.63
C ARG A 89 23.95 6.71 -5.85
N GLN A 90 23.47 5.72 -6.58
CA GLN A 90 22.83 4.56 -6.01
C GLN A 90 23.49 3.28 -6.53
N PHE A 91 23.59 2.27 -5.67
CA PHE A 91 24.27 1.02 -5.97
C PHE A 91 23.41 -0.14 -5.51
N ILE A 92 23.39 -1.21 -6.28
CA ILE A 92 22.80 -2.47 -5.84
C ILE A 92 23.87 -3.28 -5.10
N ARG A 93 23.50 -3.78 -3.93
CA ARG A 93 24.27 -4.68 -3.08
C ARG A 93 23.67 -6.07 -3.12
N HIS A 94 24.50 -7.06 -2.84
CA HIS A 94 24.12 -8.45 -2.71
C HIS A 94 24.58 -8.98 -1.37
N ALA A 95 23.68 -9.59 -0.62
CA ALA A 95 23.99 -10.33 0.60
C ALA A 95 23.42 -11.74 0.54
N THR A 96 24.06 -12.66 1.25
CA THR A 96 23.64 -14.06 1.34
C THR A 96 23.45 -14.49 2.78
N SER A 97 22.56 -15.47 3.01
CA SER A 97 22.28 -16.03 4.33
C SER A 97 21.89 -17.49 4.23
N ARG A 98 22.12 -18.26 5.29
CA ARG A 98 21.62 -19.65 5.42
C ARG A 98 20.43 -19.75 6.37
N ASP A 99 20.16 -18.73 7.16
CA ASP A 99 19.18 -18.74 8.25
C ASP A 99 18.20 -17.55 8.23
N LEU A 100 18.37 -16.58 7.29
CA LEU A 100 17.63 -15.32 7.21
C LEU A 100 17.91 -14.35 8.39
N GLU A 101 18.87 -14.64 9.23
CA GLU A 101 19.24 -13.83 10.39
C GLU A 101 20.65 -13.24 10.22
N ARG A 102 21.62 -14.06 9.84
CA ARG A 102 23.00 -13.64 9.58
C ARG A 102 23.24 -13.48 8.11
N TRP A 103 23.59 -12.28 7.70
CA TRP A 103 23.80 -11.93 6.31
C TRP A 103 25.25 -11.57 6.04
N GLU A 104 25.82 -12.15 5.03
CA GLU A 104 27.14 -11.84 4.52
C GLU A 104 26.99 -10.99 3.26
N THR A 105 27.38 -9.71 3.34
CA THR A 105 27.33 -8.78 2.20
C THR A 105 28.58 -8.94 1.35
N ALA A 106 28.39 -9.11 0.05
CA ALA A 106 29.48 -9.11 -0.91
C ALA A 106 30.13 -7.71 -1.03
N ASP A 107 31.43 -7.67 -1.25
CA ASP A 107 32.18 -6.42 -1.42
C ASP A 107 31.81 -5.71 -2.73
N GLU A 108 31.49 -6.49 -3.78
CA GLU A 108 31.12 -5.97 -5.08
C GLU A 108 29.78 -5.22 -5.03
N VAL A 109 29.73 -4.14 -5.77
CA VAL A 109 28.51 -3.35 -5.97
C VAL A 109 28.17 -3.29 -7.46
N LEU A 110 26.88 -3.23 -7.77
CA LEU A 110 26.39 -3.01 -9.12
C LEU A 110 25.94 -1.54 -9.28
N PRO A 111 26.74 -0.65 -9.90
CA PRO A 111 26.33 0.69 -10.25
C PRO A 111 25.41 0.69 -11.48
N ALA A 112 24.76 1.81 -11.80
CA ALA A 112 24.25 2.02 -13.15
C ALA A 112 25.39 2.21 -14.14
N ASP A 113 25.17 1.86 -15.43
CA ASP A 113 26.21 1.91 -16.45
C ASP A 113 26.59 3.33 -16.90
N GLY A 114 25.80 4.33 -16.55
CA GLY A 114 26.03 5.73 -16.96
C GLY A 114 25.93 5.96 -18.47
N LYS A 115 25.42 5.01 -19.23
CA LYS A 115 25.21 5.09 -20.69
C LYS A 115 23.73 4.96 -21.05
N ILE A 116 23.07 3.94 -20.55
CA ILE A 116 21.64 3.73 -20.68
C ILE A 116 20.90 4.32 -19.46
N TYR A 117 21.41 4.04 -18.27
CA TYR A 117 20.75 4.30 -17.00
C TYR A 117 21.45 5.40 -16.17
N ASP A 118 20.62 6.15 -15.45
CA ASP A 118 21.06 7.25 -14.59
C ASP A 118 21.64 6.73 -13.27
N PRO A 119 22.90 7.05 -12.92
CA PRO A 119 23.49 6.64 -11.66
C PRO A 119 22.83 7.22 -10.40
N ALA A 120 22.10 8.32 -10.52
CA ALA A 120 21.37 8.95 -9.42
C ALA A 120 20.00 8.28 -9.14
N GLU A 121 19.52 7.45 -10.07
CA GLU A 121 18.23 6.74 -9.99
C GLU A 121 18.47 5.26 -10.31
N TRP A 122 18.95 4.48 -9.31
CA TRP A 122 19.32 3.05 -9.50
C TRP A 122 19.06 2.26 -8.23
N ARG A 123 17.80 1.80 -8.03
CA ARG A 123 17.35 1.21 -6.78
C ARG A 123 16.29 0.13 -6.96
N ASP A 124 15.85 -0.43 -5.86
CA ASP A 124 14.72 -1.37 -5.71
C ASP A 124 14.86 -2.62 -6.59
N PRO A 125 15.98 -3.34 -6.53
CA PRO A 125 16.20 -4.51 -7.37
C PRO A 125 15.16 -5.61 -7.08
N PHE A 126 14.60 -6.18 -8.15
CA PHE A 126 13.76 -7.36 -8.09
C PHE A 126 14.36 -8.45 -8.96
N VAL A 127 14.78 -9.55 -8.35
CA VAL A 127 15.51 -10.63 -9.00
C VAL A 127 14.63 -11.87 -9.14
N PHE A 128 14.61 -12.47 -10.33
CA PHE A 128 13.90 -13.70 -10.61
C PHE A 128 14.59 -14.51 -11.70
N TRP A 129 14.29 -15.80 -11.75
CA TRP A 129 14.76 -16.69 -12.81
C TRP A 129 13.86 -16.60 -14.04
N ASN A 130 14.45 -16.34 -15.20
CA ASN A 130 13.74 -16.36 -16.48
C ASN A 130 13.94 -17.70 -17.17
N GLU A 131 12.94 -18.56 -17.12
CA GLU A 131 12.97 -19.90 -17.73
C GLU A 131 13.21 -19.86 -19.24
N GLY A 132 12.67 -18.84 -19.92
CA GLY A 132 12.79 -18.72 -21.39
C GLY A 132 14.20 -18.41 -21.87
N GLU A 133 15.01 -17.71 -21.07
CA GLU A 133 16.39 -17.37 -21.39
C GLU A 133 17.42 -18.14 -20.56
N GLN A 134 16.95 -18.93 -19.57
CA GLN A 134 17.81 -19.66 -18.64
C GLN A 134 18.83 -18.74 -17.97
N LYS A 135 18.34 -17.57 -17.48
CA LYS A 135 19.14 -16.52 -16.86
C LYS A 135 18.38 -15.89 -15.69
N TRP A 136 19.13 -15.38 -14.75
CA TRP A 136 18.63 -14.48 -13.74
C TRP A 136 18.39 -13.11 -14.35
N TRP A 137 17.21 -12.56 -14.11
CA TRP A 137 16.84 -11.20 -14.48
C TRP A 137 16.70 -10.35 -13.24
N MET A 138 17.18 -9.13 -13.30
CA MET A 138 17.02 -8.11 -12.27
C MET A 138 16.30 -6.92 -12.88
N LEU A 139 15.11 -6.63 -12.38
CA LEU A 139 14.38 -5.41 -12.67
C LEU A 139 14.80 -4.33 -11.66
N ILE A 140 14.95 -3.10 -12.09
CA ILE A 140 15.50 -2.01 -11.29
C ILE A 140 14.66 -0.75 -11.52
N ALA A 141 14.29 -0.07 -10.44
CA ALA A 141 13.69 1.26 -10.51
C ALA A 141 14.76 2.27 -10.92
N THR A 142 14.62 2.85 -12.12
CA THR A 142 15.65 3.73 -12.69
C THR A 142 15.05 4.75 -13.66
N ALA A 143 15.92 5.53 -14.27
CA ALA A 143 15.61 6.42 -15.37
C ALA A 143 16.60 6.23 -16.52
N VAL A 144 16.13 6.31 -17.76
CA VAL A 144 17.01 6.40 -18.92
C VAL A 144 17.68 7.77 -18.95
N LEU A 145 18.93 7.83 -19.42
CA LEU A 145 19.61 9.10 -19.59
C LEU A 145 18.91 9.97 -20.64
N GLY A 146 18.74 11.24 -20.35
CA GLY A 146 18.03 12.16 -21.22
C GLY A 146 17.98 13.58 -20.69
N LYS A 147 17.36 14.47 -21.46
CA LYS A 147 17.30 15.92 -21.17
C LYS A 147 16.07 16.34 -20.35
N THR A 148 15.14 15.43 -20.06
CA THR A 148 13.90 15.73 -19.35
C THR A 148 13.78 14.91 -18.10
N GLU A 149 12.99 15.35 -17.14
CA GLU A 149 12.66 14.58 -15.92
C GLU A 149 11.64 13.45 -16.15
N ARG A 150 11.06 13.33 -17.36
CA ARG A 150 10.02 12.35 -17.68
C ARG A 150 10.60 11.11 -18.35
N ARG A 151 11.50 10.46 -17.67
CA ARG A 151 12.29 9.34 -18.21
C ARG A 151 12.37 8.12 -17.29
N ALA A 152 11.50 8.07 -16.28
CA ALA A 152 11.42 6.94 -15.37
C ALA A 152 11.11 5.64 -16.14
N CYS A 153 11.81 4.58 -15.78
CA CYS A 153 11.64 3.27 -16.38
C CYS A 153 11.91 2.16 -15.36
N VAL A 154 11.60 0.94 -15.75
CA VAL A 154 12.11 -0.27 -15.10
C VAL A 154 13.28 -0.76 -15.95
N GLY A 155 14.48 -0.69 -15.41
CA GLY A 155 15.70 -1.19 -16.05
C GLY A 155 15.79 -2.69 -15.99
N LEU A 156 16.72 -3.26 -16.78
CA LEU A 156 16.97 -4.69 -16.84
C LEU A 156 18.47 -4.99 -16.83
N CYS A 157 18.87 -5.85 -15.90
CA CYS A 157 20.14 -6.56 -15.95
C CYS A 157 19.92 -8.05 -15.99
N VAL A 158 20.85 -8.79 -16.58
CA VAL A 158 20.81 -10.26 -16.69
C VAL A 158 22.12 -10.88 -16.18
N SER A 159 22.02 -12.07 -15.58
CA SER A 159 23.14 -12.79 -15.00
C SER A 159 23.01 -14.30 -15.18
N ASP A 160 24.12 -14.99 -15.28
CA ASP A 160 24.18 -16.46 -15.23
C ASP A 160 24.42 -16.99 -13.81
N ASP A 161 24.98 -16.17 -12.91
CA ASP A 161 25.55 -16.61 -11.63
C ASP A 161 25.12 -15.78 -10.39
N LEU A 162 24.20 -14.81 -10.55
CA LEU A 162 23.78 -13.83 -9.54
C LEU A 162 24.89 -12.86 -9.07
N ARG A 163 26.07 -12.90 -9.68
CA ARG A 163 27.24 -12.09 -9.31
C ARG A 163 27.59 -11.08 -10.38
N ARG A 164 27.68 -11.56 -11.64
CA ARG A 164 28.02 -10.72 -12.80
C ARG A 164 26.77 -10.37 -13.57
N TRP A 165 26.52 -9.07 -13.74
CA TRP A 165 25.32 -8.58 -14.36
C TRP A 165 25.63 -7.80 -15.64
N ALA A 166 24.94 -8.16 -16.72
CA ALA A 166 25.00 -7.46 -17.99
C ALA A 166 23.78 -6.54 -18.14
N TYR A 167 24.00 -5.29 -18.44
CA TYR A 167 22.95 -4.31 -18.70
C TYR A 167 22.24 -4.62 -20.01
N ARG A 168 20.94 -4.37 -20.04
CA ARG A 168 20.05 -4.52 -21.21
C ARG A 168 19.26 -3.25 -21.42
N GLU A 169 18.58 -3.14 -22.56
CA GLU A 169 17.57 -2.12 -22.77
C GLU A 169 16.47 -2.18 -21.69
N PRO A 170 15.80 -1.06 -21.39
CA PRO A 170 14.77 -1.02 -20.37
C PRO A 170 13.68 -2.09 -20.57
N PHE A 171 13.34 -2.77 -19.49
CA PHE A 171 12.23 -3.74 -19.46
C PHE A 171 10.88 -3.05 -19.73
N TYR A 172 10.67 -1.88 -19.13
CA TYR A 172 9.47 -1.07 -19.30
C TYR A 172 9.84 0.41 -19.24
N ALA A 173 9.59 1.14 -20.32
CA ALA A 173 9.90 2.56 -20.42
C ALA A 173 8.72 3.31 -21.04
N PRO A 174 7.76 3.82 -20.20
CA PRO A 174 6.58 4.51 -20.70
C PRO A 174 6.89 5.88 -21.32
N MET A 175 8.11 6.39 -21.17
CA MET A 175 8.63 7.66 -21.74
C MET A 175 7.86 8.93 -21.33
N ALA A 176 6.91 8.83 -20.43
CA ALA A 176 6.09 9.93 -19.96
C ALA A 176 5.95 9.99 -18.44
N ALA A 177 6.69 9.14 -17.72
CA ALA A 177 6.68 9.09 -16.26
C ALA A 177 7.76 10.01 -15.67
N ALA A 178 7.41 10.81 -14.68
CA ALA A 178 8.34 11.56 -13.85
C ALA A 178 8.81 10.70 -12.67
N GLY A 179 9.98 11.00 -12.13
CA GLY A 179 10.57 10.27 -11.01
C GLY A 179 11.02 8.87 -11.41
N ALA A 180 10.61 7.86 -10.68
CA ALA A 180 10.95 6.46 -10.94
C ALA A 180 9.70 5.57 -10.90
N CYS A 181 9.77 4.42 -11.57
CA CYS A 181 8.84 3.30 -11.39
C CYS A 181 9.36 2.46 -10.22
N GLU A 182 9.05 2.87 -8.98
CA GLU A 182 9.63 2.34 -7.76
C GLU A 182 9.11 0.95 -7.40
N CYS A 183 9.93 0.20 -6.69
CA CYS A 183 9.60 -1.11 -6.15
C CYS A 183 9.03 -2.08 -7.20
N PRO A 184 9.68 -2.26 -8.36
CA PRO A 184 9.15 -3.17 -9.38
C PRO A 184 8.99 -4.58 -8.83
N ASP A 185 7.93 -5.25 -9.27
CA ASP A 185 7.63 -6.64 -8.97
C ASP A 185 6.98 -7.26 -10.21
N LEU A 186 7.35 -8.50 -10.50
CA LEU A 186 6.90 -9.20 -11.68
C LEU A 186 6.43 -10.61 -11.32
N PHE A 187 5.25 -10.97 -11.81
CA PHE A 187 4.74 -12.32 -11.64
C PHE A 187 3.86 -12.75 -12.81
N ARG A 188 3.59 -14.04 -12.87
CA ARG A 188 2.63 -14.63 -13.80
C ARG A 188 1.41 -15.17 -13.04
N MET A 189 0.22 -14.93 -13.57
CA MET A 189 -1.02 -15.54 -13.12
C MET A 189 -1.88 -15.92 -14.32
N GLY A 190 -2.17 -17.21 -14.45
CA GLY A 190 -2.77 -17.74 -15.67
C GLY A 190 -1.87 -17.47 -16.89
N GLU A 191 -2.43 -16.89 -17.93
CA GLU A 191 -1.72 -16.57 -19.17
C GLU A 191 -1.11 -15.17 -19.21
N TRP A 192 -1.23 -14.39 -18.13
CA TRP A 192 -0.79 -13.02 -18.06
C TRP A 192 0.42 -12.85 -17.16
N TYR A 193 1.35 -12.02 -17.62
CA TYR A 193 2.41 -11.42 -16.80
C TYR A 193 1.92 -10.07 -16.27
N TYR A 194 2.31 -9.77 -15.05
CA TYR A 194 1.96 -8.52 -14.37
C TYR A 194 3.22 -7.87 -13.85
N LEU A 195 3.42 -6.62 -14.27
CA LEU A 195 4.44 -5.73 -13.71
C LEU A 195 3.74 -4.78 -12.74
N VAL A 196 4.08 -4.88 -11.47
CA VAL A 196 3.62 -3.97 -10.41
C VAL A 196 4.74 -2.99 -10.10
N PHE A 197 4.40 -1.74 -9.89
CA PHE A 197 5.35 -0.70 -9.47
C PHE A 197 4.60 0.45 -8.81
N SER A 198 5.33 1.27 -8.03
CA SER A 198 4.78 2.46 -7.40
C SER A 198 5.29 3.71 -8.10
N ASN A 199 4.39 4.68 -8.28
CA ASN A 199 4.75 5.93 -8.94
C ASN A 199 4.77 7.07 -7.94
N TYR A 200 5.98 7.61 -7.68
CA TYR A 200 6.18 8.77 -6.82
C TYR A 200 5.82 10.05 -7.58
N CYS A 201 4.54 10.35 -7.59
CA CYS A 201 3.97 11.54 -8.20
C CYS A 201 2.79 12.04 -7.36
N ASP A 202 2.04 13.01 -7.86
CA ASP A 202 0.83 13.53 -7.21
C ASP A 202 -0.23 12.45 -6.89
N ARG A 203 -0.26 11.37 -7.67
CA ARG A 203 -1.15 10.22 -7.42
C ARG A 203 -0.69 9.38 -6.22
N PHE A 204 0.61 9.19 -6.04
CA PHE A 204 1.23 8.39 -4.98
C PHE A 204 0.51 7.04 -4.79
N GLN A 205 0.67 6.16 -5.76
CA GLN A 205 -0.08 4.91 -5.88
C GLN A 205 0.77 3.77 -6.38
N THR A 206 0.38 2.55 -6.01
CA THR A 206 0.85 1.32 -6.64
C THR A 206 0.00 1.02 -7.87
N LEU A 207 0.67 0.83 -8.99
CA LEU A 207 0.09 0.59 -10.31
C LEU A 207 0.46 -0.80 -10.81
N TYR A 208 -0.26 -1.30 -11.80
CA TYR A 208 0.16 -2.49 -12.53
C TYR A 208 0.00 -2.34 -14.05
N ARG A 209 0.77 -3.13 -14.75
CA ARG A 209 0.66 -3.37 -16.19
C ARG A 209 0.50 -4.86 -16.43
N MET A 210 -0.13 -5.23 -17.53
CA MET A 210 -0.36 -6.63 -17.88
C MET A 210 0.05 -6.91 -19.32
N SER A 211 0.58 -8.10 -19.56
CA SER A 211 1.01 -8.54 -20.90
C SER A 211 0.91 -10.05 -21.04
N ARG A 212 0.77 -10.54 -22.27
CA ARG A 212 0.88 -11.97 -22.61
C ARG A 212 2.34 -12.42 -22.78
N SER A 213 3.28 -11.49 -22.79
CA SER A 213 4.70 -11.75 -23.00
C SER A 213 5.55 -10.88 -22.07
N LEU A 214 6.68 -11.42 -21.61
CA LEU A 214 7.70 -10.65 -20.85
C LEU A 214 8.27 -9.47 -21.67
N ARG A 215 8.20 -9.55 -22.98
CA ARG A 215 8.68 -8.49 -23.88
C ARG A 215 7.60 -7.47 -24.24
N GLY A 216 6.42 -7.57 -23.64
CA GLY A 216 5.28 -6.70 -23.92
C GLY A 216 4.51 -7.11 -25.18
N PRO A 217 3.61 -6.25 -25.71
CA PRO A 217 3.34 -4.92 -25.19
C PRO A 217 2.68 -4.94 -23.81
N TRP A 218 3.05 -3.98 -22.95
CA TRP A 218 2.51 -3.82 -21.61
C TRP A 218 1.26 -2.94 -21.64
N LEU A 219 0.12 -3.52 -21.32
CA LEU A 219 -1.18 -2.85 -21.33
C LEU A 219 -1.45 -2.19 -19.96
N ALA A 220 -1.94 -0.99 -19.99
CA ALA A 220 -2.52 -0.31 -18.82
C ALA A 220 -4.04 -0.53 -18.87
N PRO A 221 -4.62 -1.30 -17.93
CA PRO A 221 -6.06 -1.42 -17.86
C PRO A 221 -6.71 -0.10 -17.41
N GLU A 222 -8.00 0.06 -17.64
CA GLU A 222 -8.75 1.26 -17.23
C GLU A 222 -8.60 1.56 -15.73
N ARG A 223 -8.57 0.49 -14.91
CA ARG A 223 -8.27 0.55 -13.48
C ARG A 223 -6.94 -0.14 -13.22
N ASP A 224 -5.88 0.61 -13.30
CA ASP A 224 -4.51 0.14 -13.19
C ASP A 224 -3.93 0.23 -11.77
N THR A 225 -4.76 0.52 -10.78
CA THR A 225 -4.38 0.58 -9.35
C THR A 225 -4.94 -0.59 -8.58
N LEU A 226 -4.21 -1.03 -7.56
CA LEU A 226 -4.57 -2.21 -6.75
C LEU A 226 -5.24 -1.86 -5.41
N ASP A 227 -5.16 -0.62 -5.01
CA ASP A 227 -5.87 -0.01 -3.89
C ASP A 227 -6.03 1.50 -4.16
N SER A 228 -6.38 2.27 -3.17
CA SER A 228 -6.57 3.71 -3.28
C SER A 228 -5.24 4.48 -3.28
N ARG A 229 -5.35 5.79 -3.40
CA ARG A 229 -4.22 6.71 -3.22
C ARG A 229 -3.52 6.44 -1.89
N ALA A 230 -2.19 6.51 -1.90
CA ALA A 230 -1.30 6.30 -0.77
C ALA A 230 -1.10 4.83 -0.31
N TYR A 231 -1.67 3.84 -0.98
CA TYR A 231 -1.19 2.48 -0.88
C TYR A 231 0.06 2.33 -1.75
N TYR A 232 1.22 2.19 -1.10
CA TYR A 232 2.49 2.46 -1.75
C TYR A 232 3.53 1.35 -1.57
N ALA A 233 4.54 1.36 -2.47
CA ALA A 233 5.68 0.45 -2.52
C ALA A 233 5.28 -1.04 -2.42
N ALA A 234 4.13 -1.38 -3.00
CA ALA A 234 3.59 -2.70 -2.83
C ALA A 234 4.25 -3.72 -3.76
N LYS A 235 4.58 -4.88 -3.19
CA LYS A 235 5.12 -6.06 -3.86
C LYS A 235 4.28 -7.29 -3.55
N THR A 236 4.39 -8.33 -4.37
CA THR A 236 3.57 -9.53 -4.23
C THR A 236 4.36 -10.73 -3.74
N GLY A 237 3.70 -11.60 -2.99
CA GLY A 237 4.20 -12.90 -2.55
C GLY A 237 3.15 -13.99 -2.73
N THR A 238 3.59 -15.23 -2.84
CA THR A 238 2.69 -16.38 -3.03
C THR A 238 3.11 -17.54 -2.14
N ASP A 239 2.11 -18.28 -1.63
CA ASP A 239 2.30 -19.58 -0.97
C ASP A 239 2.20 -20.76 -1.95
N GLY A 240 2.14 -20.46 -3.26
CA GLY A 240 1.94 -21.44 -4.33
C GLY A 240 0.48 -21.63 -4.71
N SER A 241 -0.47 -21.36 -3.81
CA SER A 241 -1.91 -21.49 -4.06
C SER A 241 -2.60 -20.13 -4.19
N ARG A 242 -2.21 -19.17 -3.38
CA ARG A 242 -2.74 -17.81 -3.34
C ARG A 242 -1.62 -16.80 -3.53
N ARG A 243 -1.99 -15.64 -4.05
CA ARG A 243 -1.07 -14.52 -4.15
C ARG A 243 -1.58 -13.36 -3.31
N TYR A 244 -0.66 -12.73 -2.62
CA TYR A 244 -0.92 -11.59 -1.76
C TYR A 244 -0.11 -10.39 -2.22
N ILE A 245 -0.61 -9.19 -1.96
CA ILE A 245 0.12 -7.96 -2.18
C ILE A 245 0.31 -7.24 -0.85
N TYR A 246 1.54 -6.82 -0.58
CA TYR A 246 1.99 -6.19 0.64
C TYR A 246 2.43 -4.78 0.32
N GLY A 247 1.77 -3.82 0.90
CA GLY A 247 2.13 -2.42 0.78
C GLY A 247 1.97 -1.72 2.12
N TRP A 248 2.27 -0.46 2.15
CA TRP A 248 2.07 0.35 3.35
C TRP A 248 1.15 1.53 3.08
N ASN A 249 0.40 1.91 4.09
CA ASN A 249 -0.36 3.14 4.12
C ASN A 249 0.36 4.15 5.01
N PRO A 250 0.68 5.35 4.50
CA PRO A 250 1.39 6.35 5.26
C PRO A 250 0.61 6.79 6.47
N THR A 251 1.33 7.09 7.53
CA THR A 251 0.79 7.79 8.68
C THR A 251 1.15 9.26 8.58
N LYS A 252 0.23 10.12 9.04
CA LYS A 252 0.48 11.54 9.18
C LYS A 252 0.71 11.84 10.65
N GLU A 253 1.95 11.72 11.09
CA GLU A 253 2.34 12.07 12.44
C GLU A 253 3.01 13.43 12.43
N LEU A 254 2.79 14.23 13.49
CA LEU A 254 3.58 15.42 13.72
C LEU A 254 4.99 14.96 14.12
N PRO A 255 6.00 15.11 13.27
CA PRO A 255 7.34 14.69 13.62
C PRO A 255 7.88 15.56 14.74
N LYS A 256 8.48 14.95 15.77
CA LYS A 256 9.27 15.69 16.77
C LYS A 256 10.52 16.31 16.12
N LYS A 257 11.03 15.69 15.07
CA LYS A 257 12.05 16.23 14.17
C LYS A 257 11.66 15.84 12.75
N THR A 258 11.52 16.79 11.88
CA THR A 258 11.13 16.54 10.49
C THR A 258 12.26 15.84 9.75
N PHE A 259 11.96 14.69 9.15
CA PHE A 259 12.83 14.06 8.15
C PHE A 259 13.09 15.00 6.97
N ASN A 260 12.16 15.92 6.73
CA ASN A 260 12.33 17.00 5.77
C ASN A 260 11.91 18.33 6.44
N PRO A 261 12.85 19.15 6.92
CA PRO A 261 12.55 20.41 7.61
C PRO A 261 11.81 21.44 6.75
N GLY A 262 11.82 21.29 5.41
CA GLY A 262 11.00 22.08 4.49
C GLY A 262 9.54 21.63 4.40
N ASN A 263 9.25 20.43 4.84
CA ASN A 263 7.90 19.85 4.76
C ASN A 263 7.12 20.17 6.05
N ARG A 264 6.65 21.40 6.18
CA ARG A 264 5.75 21.81 7.29
C ARG A 264 4.37 21.16 7.21
N ILE A 265 4.22 20.07 6.45
CA ILE A 265 2.95 19.56 5.97
C ILE A 265 2.67 18.19 6.59
N SER A 266 2.75 18.11 7.88
CA SER A 266 2.05 17.10 8.67
C SER A 266 0.53 17.37 8.77
N ARG A 267 0.05 18.31 7.97
CA ARG A 267 -1.38 18.64 7.88
C ARG A 267 -1.96 17.89 6.70
N ASP A 268 -3.23 17.55 6.76
CA ASP A 268 -3.99 16.77 5.78
C ASP A 268 -3.97 17.28 4.32
N CYS A 269 -3.03 18.09 3.96
CA CYS A 269 -3.18 18.86 2.76
C CYS A 269 -2.29 18.50 1.61
N CYS A 270 -1.19 17.79 1.65
CA CYS A 270 -0.43 17.67 0.41
C CYS A 270 0.60 16.56 0.32
N SER A 271 1.22 16.14 1.37
CA SER A 271 2.26 15.11 1.30
C SER A 271 2.02 13.97 2.29
N TRP A 272 2.49 12.83 1.89
CA TRP A 272 2.47 11.64 2.71
C TRP A 272 3.86 11.45 3.31
N ASP A 273 3.91 11.09 4.58
CA ASP A 273 5.16 10.67 5.19
C ASP A 273 5.57 9.31 4.60
N TRP A 274 6.86 9.07 4.45
CA TRP A 274 7.35 7.75 4.05
C TRP A 274 7.09 6.73 5.15
N GLY A 275 6.59 5.55 4.77
CA GLY A 275 6.28 4.47 5.68
C GLY A 275 4.97 4.68 6.46
N GLY A 276 4.52 3.63 7.08
CA GLY A 276 3.28 3.62 7.84
C GLY A 276 2.95 2.26 8.44
N ASN A 277 1.75 1.79 8.20
CA ASN A 277 1.27 0.48 8.62
C ASN A 277 1.29 -0.50 7.46
N LEU A 278 1.59 -1.77 7.74
CA LEU A 278 1.45 -2.86 6.79
C LEU A 278 -0.02 -3.05 6.40
N VAL A 279 -0.26 -3.16 5.11
CA VAL A 279 -1.57 -3.55 4.57
C VAL A 279 -1.37 -4.71 3.61
N VAL A 280 -2.03 -5.82 3.89
CA VAL A 280 -1.97 -7.03 3.08
C VAL A 280 -3.33 -7.30 2.47
N HIS A 281 -3.35 -7.56 1.17
CA HIS A 281 -4.54 -8.00 0.45
C HIS A 281 -4.28 -9.31 -0.28
N GLU A 282 -5.27 -10.14 -0.42
CA GLU A 282 -5.23 -11.23 -1.40
C GLU A 282 -5.45 -10.66 -2.79
N LEU A 283 -4.65 -11.08 -3.76
CA LEU A 283 -4.70 -10.63 -5.14
C LEU A 283 -5.41 -11.68 -6.01
N LEU A 284 -6.43 -11.26 -6.71
CA LEU A 284 -7.24 -12.13 -7.57
C LEU A 284 -7.25 -11.62 -9.00
N GLN A 285 -7.28 -12.56 -9.94
CA GLN A 285 -7.47 -12.28 -11.36
C GLN A 285 -8.94 -12.36 -11.75
N ASN A 286 -9.41 -11.39 -12.52
CA ASN A 286 -10.73 -11.43 -13.16
C ASN A 286 -10.67 -12.26 -14.46
N PRO A 287 -11.81 -12.69 -15.02
CA PRO A 287 -11.84 -13.46 -16.28
C PRO A 287 -11.19 -12.74 -17.48
N ASP A 288 -11.19 -11.41 -17.48
CA ASP A 288 -10.56 -10.59 -18.53
C ASP A 288 -9.04 -10.38 -18.32
N GLY A 289 -8.47 -10.98 -17.27
CA GLY A 289 -7.08 -10.83 -16.89
C GLY A 289 -6.79 -9.63 -15.99
N THR A 290 -7.72 -8.70 -15.79
CA THR A 290 -7.50 -7.58 -14.88
C THR A 290 -7.40 -8.05 -13.42
N LEU A 291 -6.64 -7.32 -12.61
CA LEU A 291 -6.45 -7.65 -11.21
C LEU A 291 -7.45 -6.93 -10.30
N ARG A 292 -7.76 -7.59 -9.20
CA ARG A 292 -8.46 -7.00 -8.07
C ARG A 292 -7.89 -7.51 -6.78
N VAL A 293 -7.97 -6.72 -5.72
CA VAL A 293 -7.59 -7.12 -4.37
C VAL A 293 -8.82 -7.48 -3.53
N VAL A 294 -8.72 -8.42 -2.61
CA VAL A 294 -9.72 -8.78 -1.61
C VAL A 294 -9.06 -8.81 -0.24
N PRO A 295 -9.80 -8.60 0.86
CA PRO A 295 -9.24 -8.82 2.18
C PRO A 295 -8.66 -10.22 2.27
N GLU A 296 -7.60 -10.35 3.01
CA GLU A 296 -7.02 -11.64 3.33
C GLU A 296 -8.04 -12.50 4.10
N ALA A 297 -8.10 -13.79 3.78
CA ALA A 297 -9.18 -14.65 4.25
C ALA A 297 -9.23 -14.82 5.78
N HIS A 298 -8.06 -14.90 6.44
CA HIS A 298 -8.00 -15.01 7.91
C HIS A 298 -8.45 -13.70 8.58
N VAL A 299 -8.13 -12.54 7.98
CA VAL A 299 -8.61 -11.23 8.43
C VAL A 299 -10.13 -11.17 8.35
N ASP A 300 -10.72 -11.62 7.24
CA ASP A 300 -12.17 -11.65 7.09
C ASP A 300 -12.81 -12.64 8.08
N ALA A 301 -12.22 -13.80 8.27
CA ALA A 301 -12.68 -14.82 9.21
C ALA A 301 -12.60 -14.37 10.69
N ALA A 302 -11.57 -13.63 11.06
CA ALA A 302 -11.38 -13.13 12.42
C ALA A 302 -12.46 -12.14 12.87
N LEU A 303 -13.16 -11.49 11.93
CA LEU A 303 -14.17 -10.46 12.19
C LEU A 303 -15.60 -10.94 11.88
N GLN A 304 -15.93 -12.19 12.22
CA GLN A 304 -17.27 -12.77 11.96
C GLN A 304 -18.25 -12.60 13.12
N THR A 305 -17.80 -12.28 14.33
CA THR A 305 -18.68 -12.10 15.47
C THR A 305 -19.53 -10.85 15.32
N ARG A 306 -20.82 -11.04 15.05
CA ARG A 306 -21.75 -9.92 14.91
C ARG A 306 -22.06 -9.29 16.26
N ARG A 307 -22.07 -7.96 16.27
CA ARG A 307 -22.51 -7.18 17.44
C ARG A 307 -23.64 -6.25 17.04
N PRO A 308 -24.67 -6.12 17.86
CA PRO A 308 -25.71 -5.10 17.67
C PRO A 308 -25.06 -3.72 17.82
N VAL A 309 -25.54 -2.79 17.03
CA VAL A 309 -25.13 -1.38 17.08
C VAL A 309 -26.36 -0.55 17.39
N ASP A 310 -26.25 0.35 18.35
CA ASP A 310 -27.32 1.27 18.62
C ASP A 310 -27.38 2.32 17.53
N VAL A 311 -28.56 2.60 17.04
CA VAL A 311 -28.79 3.54 15.93
C VAL A 311 -29.65 4.68 16.43
N THR A 312 -29.08 5.87 16.48
CA THR A 312 -29.74 7.08 16.93
C THR A 312 -29.94 8.05 15.77
N PRO A 313 -31.17 8.44 15.43
CA PRO A 313 -31.43 9.53 14.49
C PRO A 313 -30.83 10.84 14.96
N VAL A 314 -30.08 11.54 14.10
CA VAL A 314 -29.42 12.81 14.45
C VAL A 314 -29.77 13.96 13.53
N LEU A 315 -30.03 13.70 12.24
CA LEU A 315 -30.29 14.71 11.22
C LEU A 315 -31.37 14.27 10.24
N GLY A 316 -32.27 15.18 9.89
CA GLY A 316 -33.27 14.97 8.83
C GLY A 316 -34.32 13.91 9.17
N GLY A 317 -35.04 13.47 8.15
CA GLY A 317 -36.02 12.39 8.30
C GLY A 317 -35.32 11.03 8.37
N CYS A 318 -35.44 10.35 9.48
CA CYS A 318 -34.84 9.05 9.72
C CYS A 318 -35.82 8.08 10.35
N GLU A 319 -35.92 6.89 9.76
CA GLU A 319 -36.54 5.73 10.34
C GLU A 319 -35.45 4.69 10.58
N ALA A 320 -35.24 4.32 11.83
CA ALA A 320 -34.19 3.38 12.22
C ALA A 320 -34.78 2.16 12.92
N SER A 321 -34.24 1.00 12.60
CA SER A 321 -34.45 -0.27 13.29
C SER A 321 -33.10 -0.96 13.47
N PRO A 322 -32.99 -2.01 14.30
CA PRO A 322 -31.71 -2.72 14.49
C PRO A 322 -31.08 -3.30 13.22
N HIS A 323 -31.88 -3.45 12.15
CA HIS A 323 -31.44 -4.12 10.92
C HIS A 323 -31.56 -3.24 9.66
N ALA A 324 -32.19 -2.08 9.76
CA ALA A 324 -32.41 -1.19 8.63
C ALA A 324 -32.52 0.26 9.03
N VAL A 325 -31.92 1.11 8.24
CA VAL A 325 -32.00 2.56 8.40
C VAL A 325 -32.53 3.14 7.08
N ARG A 326 -33.56 3.98 7.17
CA ARG A 326 -34.05 4.75 6.04
C ARG A 326 -33.78 6.22 6.32
N LEU A 327 -32.99 6.82 5.45
CA LEU A 327 -32.67 8.25 5.50
C LEU A 327 -33.42 9.00 4.38
N ARG A 328 -33.99 10.13 4.71
CA ARG A 328 -34.61 11.05 3.77
C ARG A 328 -34.13 12.48 4.05
N ALA A 329 -33.60 13.09 3.01
CA ALA A 329 -33.23 14.49 3.03
C ALA A 329 -33.70 15.12 1.71
N ASP A 330 -34.79 15.84 1.76
CA ASP A 330 -35.31 16.55 0.58
C ASP A 330 -34.47 17.82 0.31
N CYS A 331 -33.96 18.45 1.37
CA CYS A 331 -32.89 19.44 1.32
C CYS A 331 -31.96 19.27 2.54
N GLY A 332 -30.66 19.51 2.36
CA GLY A 332 -29.69 19.34 3.45
C GLY A 332 -29.24 17.90 3.62
N PHE A 333 -29.15 17.42 4.86
CA PHE A 333 -28.59 16.12 5.24
C PHE A 333 -29.59 15.29 6.02
N GLY A 334 -29.49 13.96 5.87
CA GLY A 334 -30.08 12.98 6.77
C GLY A 334 -28.98 12.10 7.33
N GLY A 335 -29.03 11.78 8.62
CA GLY A 335 -28.00 11.01 9.28
C GLY A 335 -28.46 10.29 10.52
N VAL A 336 -27.80 9.17 10.79
CA VAL A 336 -27.89 8.43 12.05
C VAL A 336 -26.50 8.29 12.64
N LEU A 337 -26.44 8.28 13.95
CA LEU A 337 -25.26 7.89 14.71
C LEU A 337 -25.30 6.40 14.99
N LEU A 338 -24.19 5.71 14.76
CA LEU A 338 -23.97 4.35 15.19
C LEU A 338 -23.06 4.38 16.42
N ASP A 339 -23.64 4.13 17.57
CA ASP A 339 -22.93 4.19 18.85
C ASP A 339 -22.23 2.87 19.19
N ARG A 340 -21.18 2.98 20.03
CA ARG A 340 -20.45 1.84 20.59
C ARG A 340 -19.85 0.90 19.52
N VAL A 341 -19.47 1.46 18.38
CA VAL A 341 -18.77 0.71 17.35
C VAL A 341 -17.37 0.35 17.87
N PRO A 342 -16.98 -0.94 17.87
CA PRO A 342 -15.66 -1.35 18.36
C PRO A 342 -14.52 -0.68 17.61
N ALA A 343 -13.40 -0.46 18.32
CA ALA A 343 -12.20 0.13 17.75
C ALA A 343 -11.60 -0.74 16.62
N LEU A 344 -11.78 -2.05 16.69
CA LEU A 344 -11.43 -3.01 15.65
C LEU A 344 -12.70 -3.71 15.20
N CYS A 345 -13.13 -3.47 13.99
CA CYS A 345 -14.34 -4.08 13.45
C CYS A 345 -14.41 -4.08 11.93
N LYS A 346 -15.36 -4.83 11.43
CA LYS A 346 -15.81 -4.84 10.04
C LYS A 346 -17.26 -4.34 9.99
N LEU A 347 -17.53 -3.33 9.18
CA LEU A 347 -18.89 -2.93 8.83
C LEU A 347 -19.29 -3.54 7.49
N GLU A 348 -20.43 -4.21 7.48
CA GLU A 348 -21.04 -4.74 6.28
C GLU A 348 -22.48 -4.26 6.18
N GLY A 349 -22.88 -3.83 4.98
CA GLY A 349 -24.24 -3.40 4.74
C GLY A 349 -24.59 -3.29 3.26
N GLU A 350 -25.88 -3.15 3.02
CA GLU A 350 -26.43 -2.87 1.71
C GLU A 350 -27.09 -1.48 1.73
N VAL A 351 -26.73 -0.65 0.76
CA VAL A 351 -27.35 0.65 0.59
C VAL A 351 -28.20 0.66 -0.67
N ARG A 352 -29.47 0.96 -0.51
CA ARG A 352 -30.40 1.16 -1.62
C ARG A 352 -30.69 2.64 -1.73
N PHE A 353 -30.51 3.21 -2.91
CA PHE A 353 -30.72 4.63 -3.15
C PHE A 353 -31.56 4.87 -4.41
N LYS A 354 -32.24 6.02 -4.44
CA LYS A 354 -33.04 6.43 -5.58
C LYS A 354 -32.16 7.04 -6.68
N PRO A 355 -32.56 6.93 -7.97
CA PRO A 355 -31.98 7.75 -9.03
C PRO A 355 -32.02 9.23 -8.62
N GLY A 356 -30.96 9.98 -8.92
CA GLY A 356 -30.83 11.37 -8.50
C GLY A 356 -30.27 11.59 -7.09
N THR A 357 -30.03 10.54 -6.29
CA THR A 357 -29.29 10.65 -5.04
C THR A 357 -27.88 11.19 -5.33
N ARG A 358 -27.57 12.34 -4.77
CA ARG A 358 -26.30 13.04 -5.04
C ARG A 358 -25.14 12.38 -4.34
N ARG A 359 -25.28 12.12 -3.04
CA ARG A 359 -24.21 11.63 -2.20
C ARG A 359 -24.79 10.91 -0.98
N PHE A 360 -24.13 9.85 -0.56
CA PHE A 360 -24.30 9.20 0.74
C PHE A 360 -22.97 8.65 1.21
N GLY A 361 -22.87 8.24 2.48
CA GLY A 361 -21.60 7.71 2.97
C GLY A 361 -21.60 7.37 4.44
N ILE A 362 -20.41 7.23 4.97
CA ILE A 362 -20.14 6.96 6.39
C ILE A 362 -19.17 8.03 6.89
N ALA A 363 -19.50 8.62 8.02
CA ALA A 363 -18.60 9.47 8.77
C ALA A 363 -18.10 8.68 9.99
N LEU A 364 -16.81 8.75 10.24
CA LEU A 364 -16.15 8.06 11.34
C LEU A 364 -15.52 9.06 12.27
N GLN A 365 -15.61 8.77 13.60
CA GLN A 365 -15.03 9.62 14.64
C GLN A 365 -15.42 11.09 14.50
N VAL A 366 -16.68 11.30 14.26
CA VAL A 366 -17.26 12.64 14.26
C VAL A 366 -17.26 13.21 15.69
N ASP A 367 -17.04 14.51 15.79
CA ASP A 367 -17.26 15.22 17.05
C ASP A 367 -18.76 15.36 17.36
N GLU A 368 -19.09 15.88 18.53
CA GLU A 368 -20.47 16.08 18.98
C GLU A 368 -21.28 17.03 18.09
N GLN A 369 -20.62 17.91 17.38
CA GLN A 369 -21.20 18.87 16.44
C GLN A 369 -21.27 18.35 15.01
N TYR A 370 -20.68 17.18 14.73
CA TYR A 370 -20.54 16.59 13.39
C TYR A 370 -19.71 17.46 12.41
N ASP A 371 -18.88 18.37 12.93
CA ASP A 371 -18.07 19.29 12.13
C ASP A 371 -16.73 18.71 11.73
N THR A 372 -16.19 17.80 12.55
CA THR A 372 -14.91 17.15 12.27
C THR A 372 -15.08 15.63 12.24
N GLY A 373 -14.28 14.96 11.44
CA GLY A 373 -14.32 13.51 11.30
C GLY A 373 -13.69 13.04 10.00
N TYR A 374 -13.85 11.76 9.73
CA TYR A 374 -13.40 11.13 8.48
C TYR A 374 -14.63 10.73 7.68
N TYR A 375 -14.77 11.27 6.48
CA TYR A 375 -15.96 11.10 5.67
C TYR A 375 -15.64 10.26 4.45
N LEU A 376 -16.34 9.15 4.27
CA LEU A 376 -16.31 8.32 3.09
C LEU A 376 -17.60 8.56 2.32
N TYR A 377 -17.51 9.24 1.18
CA TYR A 377 -18.64 9.58 0.35
C TYR A 377 -18.71 8.77 -0.93
N LEU A 378 -19.93 8.38 -1.28
CA LEU A 378 -20.28 7.81 -2.57
C LEU A 378 -21.11 8.81 -3.35
N GLU A 379 -20.71 9.08 -4.57
CA GLU A 379 -21.41 9.92 -5.54
C GLU A 379 -21.90 9.06 -6.70
N PRO A 380 -23.11 8.48 -6.64
CA PRO A 380 -23.59 7.53 -7.64
C PRO A 380 -23.60 8.09 -9.06
N GLY A 381 -24.05 9.32 -9.23
CA GLY A 381 -24.12 9.97 -10.53
C GLY A 381 -22.76 10.24 -11.19
N ARG A 382 -21.67 10.14 -10.42
CA ARG A 382 -20.29 10.31 -10.91
C ARG A 382 -19.50 9.02 -10.88
N ASN A 383 -20.10 7.91 -10.44
CA ASN A 383 -19.40 6.65 -10.18
C ASN A 383 -18.10 6.86 -9.35
N ARG A 384 -18.19 7.71 -8.32
CA ARG A 384 -17.03 8.18 -7.55
C ARG A 384 -17.18 7.83 -6.09
N LEU A 385 -16.09 7.35 -5.51
CA LEU A 385 -15.84 7.29 -4.08
C LEU A 385 -14.85 8.38 -3.71
N GLU A 386 -15.19 9.17 -2.71
CA GLU A 386 -14.34 10.23 -2.19
C GLU A 386 -14.15 10.06 -0.69
N TYR A 387 -12.91 10.15 -0.27
CA TYR A 387 -12.52 10.26 1.12
C TYR A 387 -12.17 11.71 1.44
N VAL A 388 -12.74 12.23 2.51
CA VAL A 388 -12.47 13.59 2.99
C VAL A 388 -12.18 13.53 4.48
N SER A 389 -11.03 14.05 4.89
CA SER A 389 -10.68 14.22 6.29
C SER A 389 -10.87 15.67 6.72
N GLY A 390 -11.48 15.87 7.89
CA GLY A 390 -11.46 17.10 8.65
C GLY A 390 -11.79 18.38 7.89
N ILE A 391 -13.02 18.56 7.42
CA ILE A 391 -13.43 19.85 6.85
C ILE A 391 -13.72 20.83 7.98
N ARG A 392 -12.88 21.87 8.12
CA ARG A 392 -13.26 23.10 8.81
C ARG A 392 -13.78 24.08 7.76
N PHE A 393 -15.07 24.31 7.76
CA PHE A 393 -15.66 25.45 7.11
C PHE A 393 -15.61 26.65 8.07
N GLY A 394 -14.96 27.74 7.67
CA GLY A 394 -15.02 29.02 8.36
C GLY A 394 -13.70 29.49 8.94
N GLY A 395 -13.20 30.58 8.36
CA GLY A 395 -12.06 31.31 8.87
C GLY A 395 -12.28 31.86 10.27
N ARG A 396 -11.29 31.69 11.04
CA ARG A 396 -10.67 32.40 12.15
C ARG A 396 -10.27 31.44 13.26
N THR A 397 -8.95 31.34 13.42
CA THR A 397 -8.24 30.97 14.64
C THR A 397 -8.94 29.96 15.56
N ALA A 398 -9.07 28.72 15.13
CA ALA A 398 -9.22 27.67 16.10
C ALA A 398 -7.82 27.32 16.63
N ARG A 399 -7.59 27.54 17.91
CA ARG A 399 -6.50 26.91 18.64
C ARG A 399 -6.48 25.44 18.24
N ALA A 400 -5.32 24.96 17.82
CA ALA A 400 -5.13 23.58 17.50
C ALA A 400 -5.71 22.72 18.63
N ALA A 401 -6.88 22.14 18.41
CA ALA A 401 -7.31 21.03 19.23
C ALA A 401 -6.19 20.01 19.09
N ARG A 402 -5.63 19.59 20.21
CA ARG A 402 -4.66 18.50 20.26
C ARG A 402 -5.38 17.27 19.77
N CYS A 403 -5.34 17.04 18.45
CA CYS A 403 -5.70 15.73 17.92
C CYS A 403 -4.67 14.76 18.51
N SER A 404 -5.12 13.91 19.39
CA SER A 404 -4.34 12.72 19.72
C SER A 404 -3.93 12.07 18.40
N PRO A 405 -2.70 11.63 18.24
CA PRO A 405 -2.26 11.01 17.00
C PRO A 405 -3.07 9.74 16.77
N MET A 406 -4.09 9.84 15.93
CA MET A 406 -4.85 8.69 15.51
C MET A 406 -4.19 8.06 14.30
N ARG A 407 -3.84 6.79 14.46
CA ARG A 407 -3.21 5.98 13.45
C ARG A 407 -4.30 5.35 12.59
N TRP A 408 -4.30 5.64 11.31
CA TRP A 408 -5.29 5.11 10.38
C TRP A 408 -4.62 4.37 9.23
N SER A 409 -5.13 3.22 8.95
CA SER A 409 -4.93 2.56 7.67
C SER A 409 -6.31 2.19 7.12
N TRP A 410 -6.52 2.47 5.85
CA TRP A 410 -7.76 2.21 5.18
C TRP A 410 -7.54 1.21 4.04
N SER A 411 -8.29 0.13 4.08
CA SER A 411 -8.65 -0.58 2.88
C SER A 411 -10.17 -0.57 2.78
N ALA A 412 -10.71 0.28 1.93
CA ALA A 412 -12.13 0.29 1.65
C ALA A 412 -12.37 -0.44 0.33
N ARG A 413 -13.18 -1.49 0.36
CA ARG A 413 -13.70 -2.10 -0.84
C ARG A 413 -15.14 -1.75 -1.03
N LEU A 414 -15.38 -1.06 -2.11
CA LEU A 414 -16.70 -0.88 -2.68
C LEU A 414 -16.80 -1.78 -3.91
N ARG A 415 -17.58 -2.84 -3.80
CA ARG A 415 -18.09 -3.49 -4.99
C ARG A 415 -19.32 -2.72 -5.45
N TRP A 416 -19.10 -1.82 -6.40
CA TRP A 416 -20.17 -1.29 -7.21
C TRP A 416 -20.48 -2.33 -8.28
N ARG A 417 -21.67 -2.92 -8.22
CA ARG A 417 -22.34 -3.46 -9.41
C ARG A 417 -23.62 -2.66 -9.58
N PRO A 418 -23.75 -1.85 -10.62
CA PRO A 418 -25.07 -1.38 -11.03
C PRO A 418 -25.81 -2.62 -11.52
N THR A 419 -26.60 -3.23 -10.67
CA THR A 419 -27.68 -4.08 -11.16
C THR A 419 -28.73 -3.11 -11.68
N VAL A 420 -28.72 -2.90 -12.98
CA VAL A 420 -29.81 -2.24 -13.67
C VAL A 420 -31.02 -3.14 -13.56
N SER A 421 -31.72 -3.02 -12.46
CA SER A 421 -33.11 -3.48 -12.34
C SER A 421 -33.97 -2.39 -12.96
N THR A 422 -34.78 -2.76 -13.92
CA THR A 422 -35.69 -1.92 -14.68
C THR A 422 -36.78 -1.23 -13.85
N ARG A 423 -36.70 -1.21 -12.54
CA ARG A 423 -37.58 -0.46 -11.62
C ARG A 423 -36.82 0.14 -10.44
N SER A 424 -36.42 1.39 -10.61
CA SER A 424 -36.34 2.46 -9.57
C SER A 424 -35.39 2.34 -8.36
N ARG A 425 -34.48 1.38 -8.21
CA ARG A 425 -33.55 1.35 -7.06
C ARG A 425 -32.19 0.77 -7.45
N SER A 426 -31.12 1.47 -7.12
CA SER A 426 -29.74 0.98 -7.24
C SER A 426 -29.26 0.40 -5.91
N LEU A 427 -28.52 -0.69 -5.95
CA LEU A 427 -27.99 -1.41 -4.77
C LEU A 427 -26.49 -1.26 -4.71
N CYS A 428 -25.97 -0.90 -3.54
CA CYS A 428 -24.54 -0.86 -3.24
C CYS A 428 -24.26 -1.70 -2.00
N ARG A 429 -23.28 -2.61 -2.07
CA ARG A 429 -22.77 -3.33 -0.90
C ARG A 429 -21.54 -2.63 -0.40
N ILE A 430 -21.53 -2.29 0.88
CA ILE A 430 -20.42 -1.65 1.57
C ILE A 430 -19.82 -2.63 2.55
N ARG A 431 -18.49 -2.78 2.45
CA ARG A 431 -17.70 -3.46 3.47
C ARG A 431 -16.52 -2.57 3.83
N CYS A 432 -16.41 -2.23 5.07
CA CYS A 432 -15.30 -1.43 5.60
C CYS A 432 -14.68 -2.15 6.79
N TRP A 433 -13.36 -2.17 6.83
CA TRP A 433 -12.59 -2.63 7.98
C TRP A 433 -11.84 -1.46 8.56
N TRP A 434 -11.79 -1.37 9.87
CA TRP A 434 -10.92 -0.41 10.52
C TRP A 434 -10.42 -0.90 11.86
N SER A 435 -9.29 -0.35 12.28
CA SER A 435 -8.83 -0.44 13.65
C SER A 435 -8.42 0.95 14.15
N THR A 436 -8.74 1.23 15.39
CA THR A 436 -8.16 2.36 16.11
C THR A 436 -7.11 1.80 17.06
N SER A 437 -5.83 2.07 16.82
CA SER A 437 -4.85 1.82 17.87
C SER A 437 -5.04 2.90 18.94
N ALA A 438 -5.63 2.54 20.07
CA ALA A 438 -5.61 3.40 21.22
C ALA A 438 -4.13 3.67 21.59
N ALA A 439 -3.74 4.93 21.58
CA ALA A 439 -2.51 5.33 22.24
C ALA A 439 -2.65 4.88 23.70
N ARG A 440 -1.86 3.89 24.12
CA ARG A 440 -1.71 3.62 25.55
C ARG A 440 -1.13 4.90 26.16
N SER A 441 -1.99 5.67 26.82
CA SER A 441 -1.56 6.74 27.70
C SER A 441 -0.73 6.13 28.80
N ARG A 442 0.54 6.47 28.85
CA ARG A 442 1.32 6.59 30.06
C ARG A 442 1.83 8.01 30.17
#